data_814fecf41a8f073db04436ace4e4506d
#
_entry.id   814fecf41a8f073db04436ace4e4506d
#
_cell.length_a   1.000
_cell.length_b   1.000
_cell.length_c   1.000
_cell.angle_alpha   90.00
_cell.angle_beta   90.00
_cell.angle_gamma   90.00
#
_symmetry.space_group_name_H-M   'P 1'
#
loop_
_entity.id
_entity.type
_entity.pdbx_description
1 polymer ?
#
loop_
_entity_poly.entity_id
_entity_poly.type
_entity_poly.pdbx_seq_one_letter_code
_entity_poly.pdbx_strand_id
1 'polypeptide(L)'
;MNSRLWLKALFIAAVMAWISSAALGQRPGKTTGPKYDAANEVKIKGVIVEVREVPGEFEGLHLVVKTDAKTVLVHVAPSEFLKEIDTSFNKGDQVEVVGAKAPDAPDEEILAREIIDGSNTATLRDDKGVPIWAGWKPSKPTGK
;
A
#
# COMPACT_ATOMS: atom_id res chain seq x y z
N MET A 1 17.94 55.48 49.42
CA MET A 1 17.18 54.46 50.06
C MET A 1 16.12 53.84 49.19
N ASN A 2 16.36 53.33 48.07
CA ASN A 2 15.35 52.57 47.32
C ASN A 2 16.06 51.56 46.42
N SER A 3 16.75 50.65 47.04
CA SER A 3 17.42 49.52 46.42
C SER A 3 16.44 48.39 46.00
N ARG A 4 15.17 48.66 45.99
CA ARG A 4 14.13 47.67 45.65
C ARG A 4 13.53 47.82 44.25
N LEU A 5 13.97 48.78 43.49
CA LEU A 5 13.44 49.07 42.16
C LEU A 5 14.32 48.53 41.02
N TRP A 6 15.49 48.03 41.36
CA TRP A 6 16.45 47.55 40.35
C TRP A 6 16.36 46.03 40.09
N LEU A 7 15.58 45.32 40.87
CA LEU A 7 15.40 43.88 40.74
C LEU A 7 14.20 43.45 39.87
N LYS A 8 13.49 44.44 39.34
CA LYS A 8 12.31 44.14 38.48
C LYS A 8 12.56 44.33 36.99
N ALA A 9 13.74 44.78 36.62
CA ALA A 9 14.06 45.00 35.20
C ALA A 9 14.92 43.90 34.54
N LEU A 10 15.24 42.85 35.28
CA LEU A 10 16.09 41.78 34.77
C LEU A 10 15.34 40.49 34.46
N PHE A 11 14.02 40.48 34.54
CA PHE A 11 13.22 39.30 34.26
C PHE A 11 12.45 39.33 32.93
N ILE A 12 12.65 40.34 32.10
CA ILE A 12 11.93 40.46 30.81
C ILE A 12 12.79 40.11 29.59
N ALA A 13 14.06 39.80 29.77
CA ALA A 13 14.93 39.50 28.65
C ALA A 13 15.22 38.02 28.41
N ALA A 14 14.53 37.11 29.12
CA ALA A 14 14.79 35.66 28.98
C ALA A 14 13.62 34.87 28.38
N VAL A 15 12.63 35.51 27.79
CA VAL A 15 11.44 34.81 27.25
C VAL A 15 11.35 34.88 25.71
N MET A 16 12.37 35.38 25.03
CA MET A 16 12.34 35.48 23.57
C MET A 16 13.40 34.65 22.86
N ALA A 17 13.60 33.43 23.27
CA ALA A 17 14.47 32.52 22.52
C ALA A 17 13.87 31.12 22.37
N TRP A 18 12.56 31.02 22.36
CA TRP A 18 11.83 29.78 22.00
C TRP A 18 10.97 30.02 20.78
N ILE A 19 11.53 30.63 19.76
CA ILE A 19 10.97 30.53 18.44
C ILE A 19 11.62 29.26 17.84
N SER A 20 11.01 28.17 18.21
CA SER A 20 10.42 27.29 17.22
C SER A 20 11.29 27.11 15.99
N SER A 21 12.27 26.24 16.09
CA SER A 21 12.52 25.39 14.94
C SER A 21 11.19 24.72 14.61
N ALA A 22 10.40 25.39 13.77
CA ALA A 22 9.42 24.69 13.02
C ALA A 22 10.24 23.63 12.25
N ALA A 23 10.31 22.45 12.82
CA ALA A 23 10.64 21.30 12.04
C ALA A 23 9.71 21.38 10.84
N LEU A 24 10.28 21.75 9.71
CA LEU A 24 9.67 21.47 8.44
C LEU A 24 9.47 19.97 8.47
N GLY A 25 8.28 19.57 8.91
CA GLY A 25 7.89 18.19 8.90
C GLY A 25 8.15 17.72 7.48
N GLN A 26 9.16 16.92 7.32
CA GLN A 26 9.26 16.10 6.13
C GLN A 26 7.90 15.41 6.08
N ARG A 27 7.08 15.83 5.11
CA ARG A 27 5.90 15.07 4.77
C ARG A 27 6.41 13.66 4.54
N PRO A 28 5.99 12.68 5.35
CA PRO A 28 6.36 11.31 5.05
C PRO A 28 5.97 11.13 3.59
N GLY A 29 6.94 10.81 2.76
CA GLY A 29 6.70 10.54 1.36
C GLY A 29 5.50 9.60 1.35
N LYS A 30 4.49 9.89 0.53
CA LYS A 30 3.32 9.05 0.40
C LYS A 30 3.80 7.63 0.23
N THR A 31 3.76 6.85 1.28
CA THR A 31 3.86 5.40 1.18
C THR A 31 2.56 5.00 0.50
N THR A 32 2.62 4.96 -0.81
CA THR A 32 1.52 4.56 -1.66
C THR A 32 1.23 3.10 -1.40
N GLY A 33 0.26 2.84 -0.57
CA GLY A 33 -0.28 1.51 -0.35
C GLY A 33 0.15 0.83 0.96
N PRO A 34 -0.53 -0.25 1.31
CA PRO A 34 -0.23 -1.03 2.49
C PRO A 34 1.15 -1.67 2.38
N LYS A 35 1.89 -1.71 3.48
CA LYS A 35 3.18 -2.37 3.55
C LYS A 35 3.01 -3.88 3.38
N TYR A 36 3.81 -4.45 2.49
CA TYR A 36 3.95 -5.89 2.37
C TYR A 36 4.88 -6.43 3.46
N ASP A 37 4.42 -7.41 4.21
CA ASP A 37 5.24 -8.08 5.23
C ASP A 37 5.58 -9.52 4.78
N ALA A 38 6.75 -9.67 4.19
CA ALA A 38 7.22 -10.97 3.70
C ALA A 38 7.35 -12.04 4.80
N ALA A 39 7.49 -11.64 6.06
CA ALA A 39 7.54 -12.59 7.18
C ALA A 39 6.18 -13.25 7.47
N ASN A 40 5.09 -12.60 7.08
CA ASN A 40 3.72 -13.08 7.24
C ASN A 40 3.08 -13.53 5.93
N GLU A 41 3.89 -13.97 4.99
CA GLU A 41 3.42 -14.51 3.72
C GLU A 41 2.63 -15.80 3.93
N VAL A 42 1.49 -15.89 3.27
CA VAL A 42 0.59 -17.04 3.29
C VAL A 42 0.29 -17.50 1.87
N LYS A 43 -0.11 -18.75 1.75
CA LYS A 43 -0.58 -19.36 0.51
C LYS A 43 -2.02 -19.77 0.70
N ILE A 44 -2.90 -19.29 -0.17
CA ILE A 44 -4.31 -19.67 -0.20
C ILE A 44 -4.69 -20.26 -1.54
N LYS A 45 -5.66 -21.15 -1.53
CA LYS A 45 -6.30 -21.71 -2.74
C LYS A 45 -7.77 -21.45 -2.70
N GLY A 46 -8.33 -21.06 -3.82
CA GLY A 46 -9.74 -20.81 -3.92
C GLY A 46 -10.22 -20.50 -5.32
N VAL A 47 -11.46 -20.11 -5.41
CA VAL A 47 -12.12 -19.72 -6.66
C VAL A 47 -12.41 -18.24 -6.64
N ILE A 48 -12.13 -17.56 -7.73
CA ILE A 48 -12.49 -16.15 -7.91
C ILE A 48 -14.02 -16.06 -8.05
N VAL A 49 -14.66 -15.43 -7.09
CA VAL A 49 -16.12 -15.22 -7.11
C VAL A 49 -16.49 -13.82 -7.59
N GLU A 50 -15.57 -12.90 -7.56
CA GLU A 50 -15.76 -11.52 -8.06
C GLU A 50 -14.43 -10.90 -8.46
N VAL A 51 -14.45 -10.10 -9.51
CA VAL A 51 -13.34 -9.24 -9.95
C VAL A 51 -13.80 -7.79 -9.80
N ARG A 52 -13.06 -7.00 -9.03
CA ARG A 52 -13.36 -5.60 -8.75
C ARG A 52 -12.26 -4.68 -9.25
N GLU A 53 -12.64 -3.57 -9.80
CA GLU A 53 -11.73 -2.46 -10.06
C GLU A 53 -11.95 -1.38 -9.01
N VAL A 54 -10.91 -1.04 -8.24
CA VAL A 54 -11.01 -0.09 -7.15
C VAL A 54 -10.23 1.18 -7.51
N PRO A 55 -10.91 2.33 -7.65
CA PRO A 55 -10.25 3.60 -7.91
C PRO A 55 -9.67 4.20 -6.62
N GLY A 56 -8.66 5.06 -6.73
CA GLY A 56 -8.13 5.87 -5.65
C GLY A 56 -6.78 5.42 -5.11
N GLU A 57 -6.54 5.61 -3.81
CA GLU A 57 -5.24 5.38 -3.18
C GLU A 57 -4.76 3.93 -3.26
N PHE A 58 -5.69 2.99 -3.27
CA PHE A 58 -5.45 1.55 -3.46
C PHE A 58 -5.93 1.09 -4.85
N GLU A 59 -5.74 1.95 -5.83
CA GLU A 59 -6.15 1.75 -7.21
C GLU A 59 -5.65 0.43 -7.77
N GLY A 60 -6.54 -0.29 -8.42
CA GLY A 60 -6.19 -1.48 -9.16
C GLY A 60 -7.24 -2.60 -9.10
N LEU A 61 -6.85 -3.73 -9.65
CA LEU A 61 -7.66 -4.92 -9.67
C LEU A 61 -7.62 -5.62 -8.31
N HIS A 62 -8.79 -5.92 -7.78
CA HIS A 62 -8.99 -6.72 -6.59
C HIS A 62 -9.78 -7.97 -6.95
N LEU A 63 -9.41 -9.10 -6.39
CA LEU A 63 -10.11 -10.37 -6.54
C LEU A 63 -10.77 -10.74 -5.22
N VAL A 64 -12.02 -11.15 -5.28
CA VAL A 64 -12.69 -11.82 -4.16
C VAL A 64 -12.53 -13.31 -4.36
N VAL A 65 -11.74 -13.95 -3.52
CA VAL A 65 -11.41 -15.38 -3.61
C VAL A 65 -12.11 -16.13 -2.48
N LYS A 66 -12.92 -17.10 -2.84
CA LYS A 66 -13.56 -18.00 -1.88
C LYS A 66 -12.69 -19.24 -1.68
N THR A 67 -12.19 -19.40 -0.46
CA THR A 67 -11.49 -20.61 -0.01
C THR A 67 -12.44 -21.55 0.70
N ASP A 68 -11.99 -22.74 1.11
CA ASP A 68 -12.79 -23.66 1.90
C ASP A 68 -13.20 -23.10 3.27
N ALA A 69 -12.38 -22.20 3.83
CA ALA A 69 -12.60 -21.66 5.16
C ALA A 69 -13.29 -20.30 5.17
N LYS A 70 -12.99 -19.42 4.20
CA LYS A 70 -13.41 -18.01 4.19
C LYS A 70 -13.34 -17.38 2.82
N THR A 71 -13.84 -16.16 2.73
CA THR A 71 -13.67 -15.29 1.56
C THR A 71 -12.56 -14.27 1.83
N VAL A 72 -11.66 -14.13 0.89
CA VAL A 72 -10.47 -13.26 1.00
C VAL A 72 -10.49 -12.22 -0.12
N LEU A 73 -10.22 -10.96 0.24
CA LEU A 73 -9.98 -9.90 -0.74
C LEU A 73 -8.49 -9.86 -1.09
N VAL A 74 -8.18 -10.02 -2.35
CA VAL A 74 -6.81 -10.05 -2.87
C VAL A 74 -6.53 -8.81 -3.68
N HIS A 75 -5.58 -8.00 -3.23
CA HIS A 75 -5.07 -6.86 -3.98
C HIS A 75 -4.04 -7.33 -5.00
N VAL A 76 -4.30 -7.10 -6.26
CA VAL A 76 -3.48 -7.61 -7.36
C VAL A 76 -2.47 -6.56 -7.84
N ALA A 77 -2.89 -5.68 -8.73
CA ALA A 77 -2.05 -4.66 -9.37
C ALA A 77 -2.94 -3.65 -10.12
N PRO A 78 -2.38 -2.52 -10.57
CA PRO A 78 -3.10 -1.62 -11.45
C PRO A 78 -3.60 -2.33 -12.70
N SER A 79 -4.86 -2.13 -13.06
CA SER A 79 -5.51 -2.84 -14.17
C SER A 79 -4.82 -2.58 -15.52
N GLU A 80 -4.33 -1.36 -15.72
CA GLU A 80 -3.61 -1.01 -16.95
C GLU A 80 -2.25 -1.69 -17.03
N PHE A 81 -1.56 -1.86 -15.90
CA PHE A 81 -0.33 -2.63 -15.84
C PHE A 81 -0.57 -4.11 -16.18
N LEU A 82 -1.64 -4.70 -15.66
CA LEU A 82 -2.01 -6.09 -15.97
C LEU A 82 -2.30 -6.28 -17.45
N LYS A 83 -2.96 -5.32 -18.10
CA LYS A 83 -3.19 -5.35 -19.55
C LYS A 83 -1.88 -5.30 -20.33
N GLU A 84 -0.92 -4.50 -19.88
CA GLU A 84 0.38 -4.37 -20.54
C GLU A 84 1.22 -5.66 -20.48
N ILE A 85 1.10 -6.41 -19.40
CA ILE A 85 1.75 -7.71 -19.24
C ILE A 85 0.88 -8.89 -19.70
N ASP A 86 -0.22 -8.63 -20.40
CA ASP A 86 -1.16 -9.63 -20.92
C ASP A 86 -1.67 -10.61 -19.87
N THR A 87 -1.99 -10.08 -18.69
CA THR A 87 -2.50 -10.86 -17.56
C THR A 87 -3.94 -10.46 -17.25
N SER A 88 -4.82 -11.43 -17.16
CA SER A 88 -6.22 -11.26 -16.79
C SER A 88 -6.71 -12.35 -15.86
N PHE A 89 -7.70 -12.02 -15.06
CA PHE A 89 -8.35 -12.95 -14.14
C PHE A 89 -9.87 -12.87 -14.32
N ASN A 90 -10.54 -14.00 -14.24
CA ASN A 90 -11.97 -14.09 -14.47
C ASN A 90 -12.68 -14.75 -13.28
N LYS A 91 -13.93 -14.38 -13.10
CA LYS A 91 -14.81 -15.06 -12.16
C LYS A 91 -14.93 -16.54 -12.56
N GLY A 92 -14.75 -17.43 -11.59
CA GLY A 92 -14.77 -18.87 -11.77
C GLY A 92 -13.40 -19.52 -11.89
N ASP A 93 -12.33 -18.72 -12.09
CA ASP A 93 -10.97 -19.25 -12.15
C ASP A 93 -10.54 -19.81 -10.79
N GLN A 94 -9.90 -20.96 -10.81
CA GLN A 94 -9.27 -21.55 -9.62
C GLN A 94 -7.85 -21.04 -9.53
N VAL A 95 -7.54 -20.38 -8.42
CA VAL A 95 -6.24 -19.74 -8.22
C VAL A 95 -5.58 -20.17 -6.92
N GLU A 96 -4.26 -20.16 -6.94
CA GLU A 96 -3.44 -20.19 -5.75
C GLU A 96 -2.78 -18.81 -5.61
N VAL A 97 -2.95 -18.18 -4.47
CA VAL A 97 -2.40 -16.86 -4.18
C VAL A 97 -1.35 -16.96 -3.10
N VAL A 98 -0.16 -16.49 -3.41
CA VAL A 98 0.91 -16.27 -2.44
C VAL A 98 0.99 -14.78 -2.15
N GLY A 99 0.86 -14.41 -0.90
CA GLY A 99 0.85 -13.00 -0.52
C GLY A 99 0.89 -12.78 0.98
N ALA A 100 0.95 -11.54 1.38
CA ALA A 100 1.00 -11.16 2.77
C ALA A 100 -0.20 -10.31 3.16
N LYS A 101 -0.68 -10.52 4.37
CA LYS A 101 -1.67 -9.66 5.01
C LYS A 101 -1.04 -8.29 5.27
N ALA A 102 -1.72 -7.23 4.91
CA ALA A 102 -1.32 -5.89 5.30
C ALA A 102 -1.46 -5.71 6.82
N PRO A 103 -0.48 -5.11 7.52
CA PRO A 103 -0.49 -5.04 8.98
C PRO A 103 -1.74 -4.41 9.59
N ASP A 104 -2.29 -3.40 8.93
CA ASP A 104 -3.45 -2.64 9.39
C ASP A 104 -4.75 -3.00 8.64
N ALA A 105 -4.69 -4.01 7.79
CA ALA A 105 -5.85 -4.45 7.03
C ALA A 105 -6.70 -5.47 7.81
N PRO A 106 -7.98 -5.61 7.49
CA PRO A 106 -8.80 -6.71 7.97
C PRO A 106 -8.17 -8.07 7.70
N ASP A 107 -8.52 -9.06 8.51
CA ASP A 107 -7.91 -10.41 8.44
C ASP A 107 -8.08 -11.11 7.10
N GLU A 108 -9.06 -10.69 6.33
CA GLU A 108 -9.41 -11.24 5.03
C GLU A 108 -8.83 -10.47 3.84
N GLU A 109 -7.87 -9.57 4.06
CA GLU A 109 -7.20 -8.84 2.97
C GLU A 109 -5.75 -9.26 2.81
N ILE A 110 -5.37 -9.58 1.57
CA ILE A 110 -4.04 -10.05 1.20
C ILE A 110 -3.51 -9.21 0.03
N LEU A 111 -2.25 -8.82 0.13
CA LEU A 111 -1.49 -8.27 -0.98
C LEU A 111 -0.85 -9.42 -1.74
N ALA A 112 -1.22 -9.64 -2.99
CA ALA A 112 -0.67 -10.73 -3.78
C ALA A 112 0.79 -10.45 -4.20
N ARG A 113 1.66 -11.42 -3.99
CA ARG A 113 3.00 -11.48 -4.60
C ARG A 113 2.99 -12.32 -5.87
N GLU A 114 2.32 -13.45 -5.82
CA GLU A 114 2.13 -14.33 -6.96
C GLU A 114 0.70 -14.84 -7.01
N ILE A 115 0.17 -14.98 -8.21
CA ILE A 115 -1.10 -15.64 -8.44
C ILE A 115 -0.86 -16.72 -9.50
N ILE A 116 -1.20 -17.95 -9.15
CA ILE A 116 -1.05 -19.13 -10.01
C ILE A 116 -2.45 -19.54 -10.48
N ASP A 117 -2.64 -19.51 -11.78
CA ASP A 117 -3.85 -19.95 -12.44
C ASP A 117 -3.49 -21.08 -13.44
N GLY A 118 -3.77 -22.31 -13.04
CA GLY A 118 -3.37 -23.47 -13.81
C GLY A 118 -1.85 -23.57 -13.97
N SER A 119 -1.38 -23.45 -15.20
CA SER A 119 0.06 -23.44 -15.54
C SER A 119 0.67 -22.04 -15.61
N ASN A 120 -0.14 -20.99 -15.45
CA ASN A 120 0.31 -19.61 -15.55
C ASN A 120 0.60 -19.05 -14.15
N THR A 121 1.71 -18.34 -14.02
CA THR A 121 2.07 -17.63 -12.81
C THR A 121 2.25 -16.16 -13.10
N ALA A 122 1.45 -15.33 -12.45
CA ALA A 122 1.62 -13.89 -12.46
C ALA A 122 2.42 -13.48 -11.22
N THR A 123 3.67 -13.06 -11.43
CA THR A 123 4.50 -12.48 -10.38
C THR A 123 4.23 -10.97 -10.32
N LEU A 124 3.78 -10.49 -9.18
CA LEU A 124 3.32 -9.12 -8.99
C LEU A 124 4.23 -8.31 -8.05
N ARG A 125 5.00 -9.00 -7.24
CA ARG A 125 5.95 -8.40 -6.29
C ARG A 125 7.20 -9.27 -6.22
N ASP A 126 8.32 -8.64 -5.89
CA ASP A 126 9.55 -9.37 -5.60
C ASP A 126 9.51 -10.06 -4.22
N ASP A 127 10.57 -10.74 -3.86
CA ASP A 127 10.73 -11.45 -2.58
C ASP A 127 10.71 -10.53 -1.34
N LYS A 128 10.91 -9.23 -1.55
CA LYS A 128 10.82 -8.20 -0.51
C LYS A 128 9.45 -7.53 -0.46
N GLY A 129 8.55 -7.90 -1.36
CA GLY A 129 7.22 -7.34 -1.47
C GLY A 129 7.16 -6.03 -2.27
N VAL A 130 8.23 -5.65 -2.95
CA VAL A 130 8.22 -4.47 -3.81
C VAL A 130 7.42 -4.77 -5.07
N PRO A 131 6.41 -3.93 -5.39
CA PRO A 131 5.63 -4.11 -6.61
C PRO A 131 6.50 -4.04 -7.85
N ILE A 132 6.33 -4.96 -8.81
CA ILE A 132 7.06 -4.93 -10.08
C ILE A 132 6.64 -3.74 -10.96
N TRP A 133 5.49 -3.14 -10.69
CA TRP A 133 5.05 -1.88 -11.33
C TRP A 133 5.54 -0.62 -10.61
N ALA A 134 6.43 -0.74 -9.62
CA ALA A 134 7.02 0.41 -8.97
C ALA A 134 7.78 1.26 -10.01
N GLY A 135 7.36 2.54 -10.14
CA GLY A 135 7.91 3.42 -11.16
C GLY A 135 7.34 3.24 -12.58
N TRP A 136 6.49 2.26 -12.81
CA TRP A 136 5.75 2.13 -14.05
C TRP A 136 4.79 3.32 -14.26
N LYS A 137 4.67 3.73 -15.50
CA LYS A 137 3.71 4.76 -15.90
C LYS A 137 2.90 4.23 -17.08
N PRO A 138 1.58 4.44 -17.05
CA PRO A 138 0.73 4.09 -18.18
C PRO A 138 1.28 4.70 -19.48
N SER A 139 1.35 3.90 -20.52
CA SER A 139 1.63 4.41 -21.87
C SER A 139 0.59 5.45 -22.19
N LYS A 140 0.99 6.66 -22.54
CA LYS A 140 0.03 7.65 -23.04
C LYS A 140 -0.68 7.03 -24.25
N PRO A 141 -2.01 7.07 -24.30
CA PRO A 141 -2.69 6.68 -25.52
C PRO A 141 -2.12 7.54 -26.64
N THR A 142 -1.49 6.91 -27.61
CA THR A 142 -1.09 7.56 -28.84
C THR A 142 -2.39 8.00 -29.51
N GLY A 143 -2.78 9.24 -29.24
CA GLY A 143 -3.92 9.86 -29.92
C GLY A 143 -3.68 9.82 -31.41
N LYS A 144 -4.52 9.09 -32.08
CA LYS A 144 -4.75 9.28 -33.50
C LYS A 144 -5.73 10.44 -33.69
#